data_844618a9e7369d7721449f0003f205ad
#
_entry.id   844618a9e7369d7721449f0003f205ad
#
_cell.length_a   1.000
_cell.length_b   1.000
_cell.length_c   1.000
_cell.angle_alpha   90.00
_cell.angle_beta   90.00
_cell.angle_gamma   90.00
#
_symmetry.space_group_name_H-M   'P 1'
#
loop_
_entity.id
_entity.type
_entity.pdbx_description
1 polymer ?
#
loop_
_entity_poly.entity_id
_entity_poly.type
_entity_poly.pdbx_seq_one_letter_code
_entity_poly.pdbx_strand_id
1 'polypeptide(L)'
;MKKMIQPEALKVGANCISANDARSVKLDFAPMEGITGYVFRQAHAVIYGGVDRYYSPFIAPGSSHKLTSRERNDILPEHNQGLCLIPQILTHSAEDFLWVCEELAEYGYRTVNLNLGCPSGTVVTKKKGAGFLAEPEDLSLFLEEVCNGLEKIHASDGKPVRLSIKTRIGMKEASEFPRLLAIYNHYPLEELIVHPRVREDYYKGKIRMESFEYALEQSRCPVSYNGNLFSAADASALMEEIV
;
A
#
# COMPACT_ATOMS: atom_id res chain seq x y z
N MET A 1 -0.41 15.30 45.69
CA MET A 1 0.75 15.38 44.79
C MET A 1 0.47 14.53 43.55
N LYS A 2 0.05 15.16 42.45
CA LYS A 2 -0.12 14.49 41.14
C LYS A 2 1.26 14.41 40.49
N LYS A 3 1.78 13.20 40.30
CA LYS A 3 2.95 12.97 39.45
C LYS A 3 2.58 13.30 38.02
N MET A 4 3.11 14.38 37.48
CA MET A 4 3.12 14.66 36.06
C MET A 4 4.04 13.63 35.41
N ILE A 5 3.45 12.78 34.56
CA ILE A 5 4.21 11.91 33.64
C ILE A 5 4.74 12.82 32.54
N GLN A 6 6.04 12.92 32.43
CA GLN A 6 6.69 13.63 31.30
C GLN A 6 6.43 12.79 30.04
N PRO A 7 6.09 13.40 28.91
CA PRO A 7 5.99 12.69 27.65
C PRO A 7 7.40 12.33 27.17
N GLU A 8 7.81 11.08 27.35
CA GLU A 8 8.92 10.53 26.57
C GLU A 8 8.54 10.65 25.10
N ALA A 9 9.45 11.18 24.31
CA ALA A 9 9.30 11.37 22.88
C ALA A 9 8.88 10.03 22.23
N LEU A 10 7.65 9.96 21.78
CA LEU A 10 7.07 8.80 21.10
C LEU A 10 7.78 8.63 19.76
N LYS A 11 8.71 7.69 19.71
CA LYS A 11 9.32 7.22 18.46
C LYS A 11 8.29 6.38 17.71
N VAL A 12 7.60 6.98 16.76
CA VAL A 12 6.80 6.26 15.77
C VAL A 12 7.75 5.77 14.68
N GLY A 13 7.58 4.54 14.24
CA GLY A 13 8.16 4.04 13.01
C GLY A 13 9.33 3.10 13.10
N ALA A 14 9.75 2.66 14.26
CA ALA A 14 10.98 1.89 14.36
C ALA A 14 10.83 0.37 14.39
N ASN A 15 9.77 -0.28 14.10
CA ASN A 15 9.78 -1.76 13.94
C ASN A 15 8.44 -2.28 13.39
N CYS A 16 8.26 -2.20 12.08
CA CYS A 16 7.26 -3.01 11.40
C CYS A 16 7.64 -4.50 11.31
N ILE A 17 8.74 -4.90 11.91
CA ILE A 17 9.18 -6.31 11.96
C ILE A 17 9.68 -6.57 13.37
N SER A 18 8.84 -7.11 14.24
CA SER A 18 9.34 -7.81 15.41
C SER A 18 9.84 -9.19 14.94
N ALA A 19 11.12 -9.45 15.13
CA ALA A 19 11.81 -10.67 14.73
C ALA A 19 11.35 -11.95 15.48
N ASN A 20 10.22 -11.93 16.19
CA ASN A 20 9.82 -12.99 17.10
C ASN A 20 8.39 -13.50 16.94
N ASP A 21 7.70 -13.18 15.83
CA ASP A 21 6.39 -13.79 15.62
C ASP A 21 6.53 -15.03 14.74
N ALA A 22 6.31 -16.20 15.34
CA ALA A 22 6.42 -17.53 14.71
C ALA A 22 5.32 -17.82 13.67
N ARG A 23 4.52 -16.81 13.27
CA ARG A 23 3.53 -16.97 12.20
C ARG A 23 4.23 -17.00 10.85
N SER A 24 3.99 -18.05 10.12
CA SER A 24 4.50 -18.21 8.74
C SER A 24 3.85 -17.23 7.74
N VAL A 25 2.71 -16.63 8.09
CA VAL A 25 1.90 -15.76 7.22
C VAL A 25 1.64 -14.41 7.89
N LYS A 26 1.82 -13.33 7.14
CA LYS A 26 1.51 -11.96 7.56
C LYS A 26 0.10 -11.57 7.14
N LEU A 27 -0.60 -10.88 8.03
CA LEU A 27 -1.95 -10.36 7.79
C LEU A 27 -1.91 -8.85 7.66
N ASP A 28 -2.27 -8.35 6.49
CA ASP A 28 -2.32 -6.93 6.17
C ASP A 28 -3.76 -6.43 6.10
N PHE A 29 -4.01 -5.28 6.70
CA PHE A 29 -5.30 -4.63 6.65
C PHE A 29 -5.35 -3.66 5.47
N ALA A 30 -6.04 -4.08 4.40
CA ALA A 30 -6.14 -3.31 3.15
C ALA A 30 -6.91 -1.99 3.34
N PRO A 31 -6.54 -0.92 2.61
CA PRO A 31 -7.22 0.36 2.70
C PRO A 31 -8.60 0.33 2.03
N MET A 32 -9.54 1.04 2.62
CA MET A 32 -10.86 1.32 2.04
C MET A 32 -11.19 2.79 2.21
N GLU A 33 -11.23 3.51 1.08
CA GLU A 33 -11.49 4.95 1.06
C GLU A 33 -12.80 5.31 1.77
N GLY A 34 -12.75 6.33 2.63
CA GLY A 34 -13.89 6.78 3.42
C GLY A 34 -14.24 5.91 4.63
N ILE A 35 -13.61 4.76 4.83
CA ILE A 35 -13.91 3.82 5.92
C ILE A 35 -12.72 3.63 6.85
N THR A 36 -11.57 3.21 6.32
CA THR A 36 -10.43 2.78 7.14
C THR A 36 -9.52 3.93 7.58
N GLY A 37 -10.12 5.08 7.94
CA GLY A 37 -9.40 6.21 8.55
C GLY A 37 -8.78 5.84 9.89
N TYR A 38 -7.99 6.74 10.47
CA TYR A 38 -7.21 6.45 11.69
C TYR A 38 -8.09 5.99 12.87
N VAL A 39 -9.28 6.57 13.06
CA VAL A 39 -10.21 6.17 14.13
C VAL A 39 -10.63 4.70 13.97
N PHE A 40 -10.96 4.30 12.75
CA PHE A 40 -11.33 2.92 12.44
C PHE A 40 -10.15 1.97 12.69
N ARG A 41 -8.95 2.29 12.22
CA ARG A 41 -7.77 1.45 12.39
C ARG A 41 -7.42 1.25 13.86
N GLN A 42 -7.46 2.32 14.67
CA GLN A 42 -7.24 2.24 16.11
C GLN A 42 -8.30 1.38 16.81
N ALA A 43 -9.57 1.59 16.50
CA ALA A 43 -10.65 0.78 17.06
C ALA A 43 -10.50 -0.71 16.68
N HIS A 44 -10.19 -0.98 15.40
CA HIS A 44 -9.96 -2.35 14.92
C HIS A 44 -8.79 -3.02 15.66
N ALA A 45 -7.68 -2.33 15.80
CA ALA A 45 -6.49 -2.87 16.48
C ALA A 45 -6.75 -3.20 17.97
N VAL A 46 -7.51 -2.33 18.64
CA VAL A 46 -7.86 -2.54 20.06
C VAL A 46 -8.84 -3.69 20.23
N ILE A 47 -9.81 -3.84 19.33
CA ILE A 47 -10.90 -4.82 19.47
C ILE A 47 -10.47 -6.21 18.97
N TYR A 48 -9.82 -6.27 17.82
CA TYR A 48 -9.50 -7.53 17.13
C TYR A 48 -8.02 -7.88 17.21
N GLY A 49 -7.13 -6.94 17.03
CA GLY A 49 -5.69 -7.20 16.97
C GLY A 49 -5.29 -8.12 15.80
N GLY A 50 -4.10 -8.73 15.89
CA GLY A 50 -3.68 -9.79 14.97
C GLY A 50 -3.30 -9.36 13.56
N VAL A 51 -3.34 -8.06 13.25
CA VAL A 51 -2.91 -7.48 11.97
C VAL A 51 -1.47 -6.99 12.10
N ASP A 52 -0.65 -7.34 11.13
CA ASP A 52 0.77 -6.97 11.12
C ASP A 52 0.98 -5.56 10.57
N ARG A 53 0.24 -5.20 9.50
CA ARG A 53 0.35 -3.88 8.86
C ARG A 53 -1.03 -3.33 8.47
N TYR A 54 -1.20 -2.04 8.68
CA TYR A 54 -2.37 -1.29 8.24
C TYR A 54 -1.99 -0.38 7.08
N TYR A 55 -2.87 -0.26 6.09
CA TYR A 55 -2.71 0.70 5.00
C TYR A 55 -3.68 1.86 5.18
N SER A 56 -3.20 3.10 4.97
CA SER A 56 -4.09 4.27 5.04
C SER A 56 -5.03 4.33 3.83
N PRO A 57 -6.21 4.98 3.94
CA PRO A 57 -6.86 5.55 2.77
C PRO A 57 -5.84 6.33 1.96
N PHE A 58 -6.03 6.39 0.65
CA PHE A 58 -5.02 7.02 -0.18
C PHE A 58 -4.96 8.54 -0.03
N ILE A 59 -3.74 9.05 -0.03
CA ILE A 59 -3.43 10.48 -0.21
C ILE A 59 -3.47 10.76 -1.71
N ALA A 60 -4.28 11.75 -2.12
CA ALA A 60 -4.41 12.15 -3.51
C ALA A 60 -3.89 13.60 -3.71
N PRO A 61 -2.59 13.79 -3.87
CA PRO A 61 -2.02 15.12 -3.97
C PRO A 61 -2.62 15.91 -5.14
N GLY A 62 -2.83 17.20 -4.89
CA GLY A 62 -3.20 18.17 -5.90
C GLY A 62 -2.06 19.13 -6.20
N SER A 63 -2.21 19.95 -7.24
CA SER A 63 -1.19 20.91 -7.70
C SER A 63 -0.69 21.93 -6.66
N SER A 64 -1.41 22.07 -5.55
CA SER A 64 -1.00 22.99 -4.46
C SER A 64 -0.02 22.35 -3.48
N HIS A 65 0.30 21.07 -3.62
CA HIS A 65 1.14 20.31 -2.70
C HIS A 65 0.75 20.56 -1.22
N LYS A 66 -0.54 20.28 -0.91
CA LYS A 66 -1.07 20.39 0.46
C LYS A 66 -1.91 19.17 0.79
N LEU A 67 -1.63 18.56 1.93
CA LEU A 67 -2.47 17.53 2.50
C LEU A 67 -3.76 18.16 3.03
N THR A 68 -4.89 17.54 2.75
CA THR A 68 -6.16 17.88 3.41
C THR A 68 -6.08 17.54 4.90
N SER A 69 -6.93 18.16 5.72
CA SER A 69 -6.99 17.85 7.15
C SER A 69 -7.28 16.37 7.41
N ARG A 70 -8.08 15.72 6.56
CA ARG A 70 -8.37 14.29 6.66
C ARG A 70 -7.12 13.45 6.37
N GLU A 71 -6.45 13.69 5.25
CA GLU A 71 -5.23 12.96 4.88
C GLU A 71 -4.15 13.11 5.94
N ARG A 72 -3.96 14.32 6.44
CA ARG A 72 -3.01 14.59 7.52
C ARG A 72 -3.36 13.80 8.78
N ASN A 73 -4.64 13.86 9.24
CA ASN A 73 -5.06 13.12 10.42
C ASN A 73 -4.89 11.61 10.27
N ASP A 74 -5.06 11.08 9.04
CA ASP A 74 -4.91 9.65 8.78
C ASP A 74 -3.47 9.15 8.89
N ILE A 75 -2.47 10.05 8.77
CA ILE A 75 -1.05 9.69 8.78
C ILE A 75 -0.27 10.27 9.98
N LEU A 76 -0.88 11.12 10.81
CA LEU A 76 -0.19 11.63 11.98
C LEU A 76 0.28 10.49 12.89
N PRO A 77 1.56 10.48 13.31
CA PRO A 77 2.10 9.46 14.20
C PRO A 77 1.31 9.25 15.48
N GLU A 78 0.85 10.32 16.10
CA GLU A 78 0.05 10.28 17.34
C GLU A 78 -1.31 9.60 17.15
N HIS A 79 -1.85 9.61 15.93
CA HIS A 79 -3.11 8.95 15.58
C HIS A 79 -2.92 7.46 15.22
N ASN A 80 -1.68 7.02 15.04
CA ASN A 80 -1.33 5.66 14.61
C ASN A 80 -0.40 4.93 15.59
N GLN A 81 -0.44 5.32 16.87
CA GLN A 81 0.41 4.73 17.90
C GLN A 81 0.17 3.23 18.03
N GLY A 82 1.27 2.48 18.07
CA GLY A 82 1.23 1.01 18.20
C GLY A 82 0.84 0.27 16.91
N LEU A 83 0.57 1.00 15.81
CA LEU A 83 0.27 0.40 14.51
C LEU A 83 1.50 0.47 13.60
N CYS A 84 1.71 -0.59 12.83
CA CYS A 84 2.55 -0.52 11.64
C CYS A 84 1.70 0.03 10.48
N LEU A 85 1.71 1.36 10.28
CA LEU A 85 0.98 1.99 9.19
C LEU A 85 1.87 2.14 7.96
N ILE A 86 1.34 1.78 6.80
CA ILE A 86 1.90 2.06 5.48
C ILE A 86 0.99 3.06 4.77
N PRO A 87 1.42 4.32 4.61
CA PRO A 87 0.66 5.32 3.88
C PRO A 87 0.55 4.96 2.40
N GLN A 88 -0.67 5.12 1.83
CA GLN A 88 -0.93 4.87 0.42
C GLN A 88 -1.11 6.17 -0.35
N ILE A 89 -0.56 6.24 -1.56
CA ILE A 89 -0.58 7.42 -2.44
C ILE A 89 -1.29 7.07 -3.75
N LEU A 90 -2.14 7.98 -4.23
CA LEU A 90 -2.90 7.87 -5.48
C LEU A 90 -2.54 9.01 -6.42
N THR A 91 -1.61 8.80 -7.31
CA THR A 91 -1.22 9.77 -8.35
C THR A 91 -0.68 9.06 -9.58
N HIS A 92 -0.47 9.78 -10.66
CA HIS A 92 0.24 9.38 -11.87
C HIS A 92 1.37 10.39 -12.21
N SER A 93 1.65 11.33 -11.30
CA SER A 93 2.74 12.29 -11.38
C SER A 93 3.85 11.89 -10.40
N ALA A 94 5.05 11.69 -10.90
CA ALA A 94 6.21 11.36 -10.08
C ALA A 94 6.56 12.50 -9.12
N GLU A 95 6.46 13.75 -9.56
CA GLU A 95 6.66 14.95 -8.72
C GLU A 95 5.72 14.95 -7.52
N ASP A 96 4.41 14.77 -7.77
CA ASP A 96 3.40 14.68 -6.70
C ASP A 96 3.68 13.52 -5.73
N PHE A 97 4.11 12.37 -6.27
CA PHE A 97 4.42 11.19 -5.47
C PHE A 97 5.61 11.45 -4.55
N LEU A 98 6.70 11.98 -5.09
CA LEU A 98 7.92 12.28 -4.35
C LEU A 98 7.69 13.36 -3.30
N TRP A 99 6.93 14.40 -3.60
CA TRP A 99 6.53 15.39 -2.62
C TRP A 99 5.82 14.75 -1.41
N VAL A 100 4.84 13.86 -1.64
CA VAL A 100 4.19 13.14 -0.53
C VAL A 100 5.18 12.27 0.23
N CYS A 101 6.13 11.62 -0.46
CA CYS A 101 7.14 10.80 0.19
C CYS A 101 8.05 11.63 1.12
N GLU A 102 8.43 12.85 0.75
CA GLU A 102 9.18 13.77 1.59
C GLU A 102 8.40 14.11 2.87
N GLU A 103 7.13 14.51 2.75
CA GLU A 103 6.24 14.75 3.90
C GLU A 103 6.12 13.52 4.82
N LEU A 104 5.98 12.32 4.24
CA LEU A 104 5.87 11.09 5.00
C LEU A 104 7.19 10.69 5.69
N ALA A 105 8.32 10.97 5.06
CA ALA A 105 9.64 10.72 5.61
C ALA A 105 9.90 11.56 6.87
N GLU A 106 9.40 12.80 6.93
CA GLU A 106 9.46 13.66 8.12
C GLU A 106 8.71 13.04 9.30
N TYR A 107 7.58 12.35 9.05
CA TYR A 107 6.85 11.59 10.07
C TYR A 107 7.49 10.24 10.43
N GLY A 108 8.58 9.85 9.76
CA GLY A 108 9.33 8.63 10.03
C GLY A 108 8.83 7.39 9.27
N TYR A 109 7.95 7.55 8.29
CA TYR A 109 7.51 6.43 7.45
C TYR A 109 8.63 5.99 6.52
N ARG A 110 8.90 4.68 6.50
CA ARG A 110 9.97 4.06 5.69
C ARG A 110 9.46 3.33 4.45
N THR A 111 8.19 3.03 4.42
CA THR A 111 7.54 2.36 3.30
C THR A 111 6.31 3.16 2.91
N VAL A 112 6.17 3.41 1.63
CA VAL A 112 4.99 4.03 1.02
C VAL A 112 4.39 3.08 0.00
N ASN A 113 3.08 3.18 -0.21
CA ASN A 113 2.38 2.29 -1.15
C ASN A 113 1.76 3.09 -2.29
N LEU A 114 2.03 2.68 -3.52
CA LEU A 114 1.36 3.23 -4.71
C LEU A 114 0.05 2.49 -4.98
N ASN A 115 -1.05 3.23 -5.13
CA ASN A 115 -2.34 2.68 -5.52
C ASN A 115 -2.46 2.57 -7.04
N LEU A 116 -2.44 1.36 -7.57
CA LEU A 116 -2.75 0.99 -8.97
C LEU A 116 -3.99 0.10 -9.06
N GLY A 117 -4.84 0.10 -8.03
CA GLY A 117 -5.97 -0.83 -7.94
C GLY A 117 -7.36 -0.19 -7.82
N CYS A 118 -7.47 1.10 -7.49
CA CYS A 118 -8.77 1.75 -7.31
C CYS A 118 -9.56 1.77 -8.63
N PRO A 119 -10.74 1.10 -8.70
CA PRO A 119 -11.51 0.99 -9.94
C PRO A 119 -12.54 2.12 -10.13
N SER A 120 -12.62 3.07 -9.19
CA SER A 120 -13.60 4.17 -9.22
C SER A 120 -13.52 4.96 -10.52
N GLY A 121 -14.67 5.23 -11.14
CA GLY A 121 -14.74 5.97 -12.39
C GLY A 121 -14.06 7.34 -12.31
N THR A 122 -14.24 8.07 -11.21
CA THR A 122 -13.61 9.39 -10.98
C THR A 122 -12.09 9.34 -10.86
N VAL A 123 -11.53 8.20 -10.46
CA VAL A 123 -10.08 7.95 -10.38
C VAL A 123 -9.55 7.54 -11.74
N VAL A 124 -10.21 6.58 -12.37
CA VAL A 124 -9.81 5.98 -13.66
C VAL A 124 -9.82 7.02 -14.80
N THR A 125 -10.84 7.89 -14.86
CA THR A 125 -10.90 8.96 -15.88
C THR A 125 -9.75 9.96 -15.79
N LYS A 126 -9.09 10.03 -14.63
CA LYS A 126 -7.88 10.85 -14.40
C LYS A 126 -6.59 10.05 -14.59
N LYS A 127 -6.65 8.86 -15.20
CA LYS A 127 -5.52 7.94 -15.37
C LYS A 127 -4.79 7.61 -14.05
N LYS A 128 -5.50 7.60 -12.91
CA LYS A 128 -4.98 7.25 -11.58
C LYS A 128 -5.52 5.88 -11.13
N GLY A 129 -4.92 5.30 -10.10
CA GLY A 129 -5.33 3.98 -9.59
C GLY A 129 -5.30 2.92 -10.68
N ALA A 130 -6.36 2.10 -10.82
CA ALA A 130 -6.42 1.11 -11.89
C ALA A 130 -6.38 1.73 -13.30
N GLY A 131 -6.79 3.00 -13.46
CA GLY A 131 -6.71 3.70 -14.73
C GLY A 131 -5.31 3.87 -15.28
N PHE A 132 -4.29 3.88 -14.43
CA PHE A 132 -2.90 3.97 -14.86
C PHE A 132 -2.39 2.68 -15.51
N LEU A 133 -3.05 1.55 -15.26
CA LEU A 133 -2.71 0.26 -15.90
C LEU A 133 -2.97 0.24 -17.42
N ALA A 134 -3.77 1.19 -17.92
CA ALA A 134 -4.00 1.36 -19.37
C ALA A 134 -2.82 1.98 -20.11
N GLU A 135 -1.86 2.55 -19.39
CA GLU A 135 -0.73 3.32 -19.93
C GLU A 135 0.61 2.71 -19.45
N PRO A 136 0.94 1.48 -19.86
CA PRO A 136 2.11 0.77 -19.30
C PRO A 136 3.45 1.45 -19.58
N GLU A 137 3.59 2.19 -20.69
CA GLU A 137 4.79 2.96 -20.99
C GLU A 137 4.95 4.15 -20.02
N ASP A 138 3.87 4.93 -19.82
CA ASP A 138 3.86 6.05 -18.88
C ASP A 138 4.08 5.55 -17.45
N LEU A 139 3.51 4.38 -17.10
CA LEU A 139 3.73 3.73 -15.81
C LEU A 139 5.20 3.35 -15.60
N SER A 140 5.86 2.85 -16.64
CA SER A 140 7.29 2.52 -16.55
C SER A 140 8.13 3.78 -16.31
N LEU A 141 7.91 4.85 -17.08
CA LEU A 141 8.60 6.12 -16.89
C LEU A 141 8.35 6.71 -15.51
N PHE A 142 7.11 6.69 -15.04
CA PHE A 142 6.74 7.13 -13.69
C PHE A 142 7.52 6.36 -12.61
N LEU A 143 7.60 5.03 -12.72
CA LEU A 143 8.32 4.19 -11.75
C LEU A 143 9.83 4.46 -11.79
N GLU A 144 10.40 4.72 -12.95
CA GLU A 144 11.81 5.10 -13.08
C GLU A 144 12.09 6.43 -12.35
N GLU A 145 11.29 7.46 -12.60
CA GLU A 145 11.44 8.76 -11.93
C GLU A 145 11.25 8.63 -10.41
N VAL A 146 10.22 7.90 -9.98
CA VAL A 146 9.95 7.67 -8.55
C VAL A 146 11.10 6.93 -7.87
N CYS A 147 11.59 5.83 -8.44
CA CYS A 147 12.67 5.07 -7.82
C CYS A 147 13.97 5.89 -7.73
N ASN A 148 14.31 6.63 -8.78
CA ASN A 148 15.48 7.52 -8.78
C ASN A 148 15.33 8.67 -7.75
N GLY A 149 14.11 9.18 -7.55
CA GLY A 149 13.82 10.20 -6.54
C GLY A 149 13.91 9.67 -5.11
N LEU A 150 13.36 8.47 -4.87
CA LEU A 150 13.35 7.83 -3.56
C LEU A 150 14.75 7.52 -3.01
N GLU A 151 15.75 7.33 -3.86
CA GLU A 151 17.15 7.18 -3.42
C GLU A 151 17.65 8.36 -2.58
N LYS A 152 17.05 9.54 -2.77
CA LYS A 152 17.43 10.79 -2.09
C LYS A 152 16.58 11.08 -0.85
N ILE A 153 15.48 10.36 -0.67
CA ILE A 153 14.52 10.58 0.43
C ILE A 153 14.80 9.57 1.54
N HIS A 154 15.13 10.09 2.72
CA HIS A 154 15.43 9.28 3.89
C HIS A 154 14.47 9.64 5.03
N ALA A 155 13.96 8.62 5.70
CA ALA A 155 13.17 8.81 6.91
C ALA A 155 14.02 9.43 8.04
N SER A 156 13.35 9.91 9.09
CA SER A 156 13.99 10.58 10.23
C SER A 156 15.10 9.78 10.93
N ASP A 157 15.18 8.47 10.69
CA ASP A 157 16.24 7.58 11.20
C ASP A 157 17.39 7.36 10.19
N GLY A 158 17.40 8.11 9.09
CA GLY A 158 18.43 8.05 8.06
C GLY A 158 18.32 6.87 7.09
N LYS A 159 17.24 6.06 7.15
CA LYS A 159 17.03 4.96 6.21
C LYS A 159 16.23 5.41 4.99
N PRO A 160 16.52 4.87 3.79
CA PRO A 160 15.80 5.23 2.58
C PRO A 160 14.32 4.84 2.66
N VAL A 161 13.46 5.64 2.05
CA VAL A 161 12.05 5.32 1.85
C VAL A 161 11.93 4.30 0.72
N ARG A 162 11.11 3.27 0.93
CA ARG A 162 10.90 2.15 0.01
C ARG A 162 9.50 2.16 -0.57
N LEU A 163 9.38 1.68 -1.81
CA LEU A 163 8.14 1.62 -2.56
C LEU A 163 7.52 0.22 -2.49
N SER A 164 6.26 0.15 -2.12
CA SER A 164 5.38 -1.00 -2.38
C SER A 164 4.27 -0.61 -3.34
N ILE A 165 3.70 -1.58 -4.05
CA ILE A 165 2.62 -1.34 -5.02
C ILE A 165 1.41 -2.20 -4.66
N LYS A 166 0.20 -1.61 -4.68
CA LYS A 166 -1.06 -2.36 -4.64
C LYS A 166 -1.75 -2.23 -5.99
N THR A 167 -1.88 -3.35 -6.70
CA THR A 167 -2.34 -3.38 -8.09
C THR A 167 -3.51 -4.32 -8.34
N ARG A 168 -4.16 -4.14 -9.48
CA ARG A 168 -4.98 -5.14 -10.17
C ARG A 168 -4.18 -5.75 -11.32
N ILE A 169 -4.75 -6.80 -11.96
CA ILE A 169 -4.08 -7.56 -13.02
C ILE A 169 -4.28 -6.96 -14.43
N GLY A 170 -4.90 -5.79 -14.54
CA GLY A 170 -5.13 -5.10 -15.79
C GLY A 170 -6.43 -4.30 -15.79
N MET A 171 -6.74 -3.71 -16.93
CA MET A 171 -7.95 -2.92 -17.17
C MET A 171 -9.13 -3.79 -17.58
N LYS A 172 -8.95 -4.62 -18.60
CA LYS A 172 -10.03 -5.41 -19.24
C LYS A 172 -9.78 -6.91 -19.16
N GLU A 173 -8.54 -7.34 -19.38
CA GLU A 173 -8.19 -8.74 -19.51
C GLU A 173 -6.99 -9.14 -18.66
N ALA A 174 -7.00 -10.38 -18.16
CA ALA A 174 -5.89 -10.92 -17.37
C ALA A 174 -4.59 -11.06 -18.18
N SER A 175 -4.69 -11.16 -19.50
CA SER A 175 -3.55 -11.20 -20.42
C SER A 175 -2.68 -9.92 -20.41
N GLU A 176 -3.18 -8.84 -19.81
CA GLU A 176 -2.41 -7.60 -19.60
C GLU A 176 -1.37 -7.76 -18.46
N PHE A 177 -1.61 -8.67 -17.53
CA PHE A 177 -0.82 -8.77 -16.29
C PHE A 177 0.66 -9.13 -16.49
N PRO A 178 1.04 -10.08 -17.37
CA PRO A 178 2.45 -10.39 -17.60
C PRO A 178 3.29 -9.16 -18.01
N ARG A 179 2.73 -8.27 -18.82
CA ARG A 179 3.39 -7.02 -19.21
C ARG A 179 3.56 -6.07 -18.02
N LEU A 180 2.52 -5.92 -17.20
CA LEU A 180 2.57 -5.08 -16.00
C LEU A 180 3.59 -5.63 -14.99
N LEU A 181 3.57 -6.95 -14.75
CA LEU A 181 4.54 -7.59 -13.86
C LEU A 181 5.98 -7.45 -14.35
N ALA A 182 6.20 -7.53 -15.66
CA ALA A 182 7.51 -7.29 -16.26
C ALA A 182 8.01 -5.86 -15.96
N ILE A 183 7.12 -4.86 -16.02
CA ILE A 183 7.46 -3.48 -15.63
C ILE A 183 7.82 -3.42 -14.15
N TYR A 184 6.98 -3.97 -13.26
CA TYR A 184 7.25 -3.96 -11.82
C TYR A 184 8.59 -4.61 -11.46
N ASN A 185 8.94 -5.69 -12.13
CA ASN A 185 10.19 -6.42 -11.93
C ASN A 185 11.46 -5.64 -12.31
N HIS A 186 11.36 -4.50 -12.98
CA HIS A 186 12.52 -3.64 -13.29
C HIS A 186 12.92 -2.77 -12.09
N TYR A 187 12.07 -2.62 -11.10
CA TYR A 187 12.27 -1.69 -9.99
C TYR A 187 12.41 -2.40 -8.65
N PRO A 188 13.16 -1.83 -7.68
CA PRO A 188 13.40 -2.44 -6.37
C PRO A 188 12.19 -2.24 -5.45
N LEU A 189 11.12 -2.97 -5.70
CA LEU A 189 9.91 -2.91 -4.88
C LEU A 189 10.11 -3.67 -3.57
N GLU A 190 9.59 -3.09 -2.47
CA GLU A 190 9.50 -3.76 -1.17
C GLU A 190 8.49 -4.90 -1.19
N GLU A 191 7.38 -4.72 -1.92
CA GLU A 191 6.29 -5.68 -2.01
C GLU A 191 5.34 -5.34 -3.15
N LEU A 192 4.72 -6.35 -3.73
CA LEU A 192 3.63 -6.24 -4.69
C LEU A 192 2.36 -6.88 -4.12
N ILE A 193 1.33 -6.08 -3.86
CA ILE A 193 0.02 -6.55 -3.38
C ILE A 193 -0.90 -6.70 -4.59
N VAL A 194 -1.28 -7.92 -4.91
CA VAL A 194 -2.06 -8.25 -6.11
C VAL A 194 -3.51 -8.53 -5.76
N HIS A 195 -4.43 -7.76 -6.36
CA HIS A 195 -5.85 -8.10 -6.41
C HIS A 195 -6.12 -8.76 -7.77
N PRO A 196 -6.33 -10.10 -7.83
CA PRO A 196 -6.39 -10.83 -9.10
C PRO A 196 -7.75 -10.68 -9.81
N ARG A 197 -8.12 -9.43 -10.04
CA ARG A 197 -9.25 -8.96 -10.85
C ARG A 197 -8.78 -7.84 -11.79
N VAL A 198 -9.39 -7.73 -12.94
CA VAL A 198 -9.23 -6.56 -13.80
C VAL A 198 -10.07 -5.40 -13.29
N ARG A 199 -9.81 -4.19 -13.77
CA ARG A 199 -10.55 -3.00 -13.35
C ARG A 199 -12.06 -3.13 -13.63
N GLU A 200 -12.43 -3.67 -14.79
CA GLU A 200 -13.83 -3.78 -15.22
C GLU A 200 -14.66 -4.74 -14.35
N ASP A 201 -14.03 -5.67 -13.65
CA ASP A 201 -14.70 -6.54 -12.67
C ASP A 201 -15.21 -5.78 -11.44
N TYR A 202 -14.68 -4.61 -11.14
CA TYR A 202 -14.91 -3.90 -9.87
C TYR A 202 -14.68 -4.85 -8.67
N TYR A 203 -15.76 -5.27 -7.99
CA TYR A 203 -15.72 -6.19 -6.84
C TYR A 203 -16.57 -7.45 -7.05
N LYS A 204 -17.15 -7.64 -8.24
CA LYS A 204 -18.13 -8.70 -8.55
C LYS A 204 -17.59 -9.77 -9.52
N GLY A 205 -16.54 -9.46 -10.27
CA GLY A 205 -15.97 -10.38 -11.24
C GLY A 205 -15.25 -11.57 -10.59
N LYS A 206 -14.96 -12.58 -11.41
CA LYS A 206 -14.20 -13.77 -10.99
C LYS A 206 -12.80 -13.37 -10.49
N ILE A 207 -12.36 -13.96 -9.38
CA ILE A 207 -10.95 -13.95 -8.97
C ILE A 207 -10.18 -14.89 -9.89
N ARG A 208 -9.07 -14.43 -10.43
CA ARG A 208 -8.21 -15.19 -11.35
C ARG A 208 -6.96 -15.63 -10.62
N MET A 209 -7.07 -16.75 -9.90
CA MET A 209 -5.95 -17.27 -9.08
C MET A 209 -4.72 -17.54 -9.91
N GLU A 210 -4.89 -17.99 -11.14
CA GLU A 210 -3.81 -18.25 -12.10
C GLU A 210 -2.90 -17.03 -12.32
N SER A 211 -3.48 -15.81 -12.22
CA SER A 211 -2.69 -14.57 -12.31
C SER A 211 -1.92 -14.29 -11.02
N PHE A 212 -2.47 -14.67 -9.88
CA PHE A 212 -1.76 -14.55 -8.60
C PHE A 212 -0.62 -15.56 -8.48
N GLU A 213 -0.86 -16.81 -8.85
CA GLU A 213 0.17 -17.85 -8.93
C GLU A 213 1.31 -17.43 -9.87
N TYR A 214 0.97 -16.87 -11.03
CA TYR A 214 1.96 -16.30 -11.95
C TYR A 214 2.77 -15.18 -11.28
N ALA A 215 2.15 -14.33 -10.46
CA ALA A 215 2.90 -13.31 -9.72
C ALA A 215 3.82 -13.92 -8.67
N LEU A 216 3.40 -14.96 -7.96
CA LEU A 216 4.26 -15.68 -6.99
C LEU A 216 5.50 -16.27 -7.65
N GLU A 217 5.34 -16.85 -8.85
CA GLU A 217 6.44 -17.49 -9.58
C GLU A 217 7.40 -16.50 -10.24
N GLN A 218 6.88 -15.39 -10.78
CA GLN A 218 7.63 -14.51 -11.67
C GLN A 218 8.06 -13.19 -11.03
N SER A 219 7.53 -12.83 -9.86
CA SER A 219 7.89 -11.57 -9.19
C SER A 219 9.29 -11.63 -8.60
N ARG A 220 10.00 -10.49 -8.70
CA ARG A 220 11.32 -10.30 -8.06
C ARG A 220 11.24 -9.75 -6.64
N CYS A 221 10.05 -9.39 -6.18
CA CYS A 221 9.80 -8.93 -4.81
C CYS A 221 8.75 -9.82 -4.13
N PRO A 222 8.61 -9.77 -2.80
CA PRO A 222 7.54 -10.45 -2.09
C PRO A 222 6.16 -10.08 -2.65
N VAL A 223 5.26 -11.07 -2.74
CA VAL A 223 3.91 -10.89 -3.25
C VAL A 223 2.89 -11.19 -2.16
N SER A 224 1.89 -10.31 -2.03
CA SER A 224 0.76 -10.49 -1.12
C SER A 224 -0.56 -10.56 -1.88
N TYR A 225 -1.41 -11.47 -1.44
CA TYR A 225 -2.77 -11.62 -1.98
C TYR A 225 -3.71 -10.55 -1.40
N ASN A 226 -4.55 -10.00 -2.26
CA ASN A 226 -5.67 -9.18 -1.84
C ASN A 226 -6.93 -9.57 -2.62
N GLY A 227 -7.96 -10.03 -1.93
CA GLY A 227 -9.19 -10.47 -2.57
C GLY A 227 -10.27 -10.80 -1.53
N ASN A 228 -11.29 -11.54 -1.94
CA ASN A 228 -12.43 -11.92 -1.12
C ASN A 228 -12.05 -12.91 -0.01
N LEU A 229 -11.47 -12.42 1.07
CA LEU A 229 -11.29 -13.17 2.31
C LEU A 229 -12.31 -12.64 3.32
N PHE A 230 -13.43 -13.34 3.45
CA PHE A 230 -14.55 -12.92 4.32
C PHE A 230 -14.50 -13.58 5.69
N SER A 231 -13.68 -14.63 5.84
CA SER A 231 -13.55 -15.39 7.08
C SER A 231 -12.13 -15.91 7.27
N ALA A 232 -11.80 -16.31 8.49
CA ALA A 232 -10.56 -17.00 8.79
C ALA A 232 -10.44 -18.33 8.01
N ALA A 233 -11.57 -19.01 7.76
CA ALA A 233 -11.59 -20.23 6.97
C ALA A 233 -11.18 -19.98 5.51
N ASP A 234 -11.63 -18.86 4.90
CA ASP A 234 -11.19 -18.49 3.54
C ASP A 234 -9.69 -18.24 3.48
N ALA A 235 -9.15 -17.57 4.51
CA ALA A 235 -7.72 -17.32 4.59
C ALA A 235 -6.92 -18.63 4.77
N SER A 236 -7.40 -19.55 5.60
CA SER A 236 -6.75 -20.86 5.79
C SER A 236 -6.79 -21.70 4.50
N ALA A 237 -7.94 -21.74 3.82
CA ALA A 237 -8.06 -22.46 2.55
C ALA A 237 -7.13 -21.90 1.47
N LEU A 238 -7.02 -20.56 1.38
CA LEU A 238 -6.08 -19.92 0.45
C LEU A 238 -4.62 -20.29 0.77
N MET A 239 -4.24 -20.33 2.05
CA MET A 239 -2.89 -20.73 2.44
C MET A 239 -2.58 -22.17 2.08
N GLU A 240 -3.53 -23.08 2.26
CA GLU A 240 -3.38 -24.51 1.88
C GLU A 240 -3.27 -24.69 0.36
N GLU A 241 -3.89 -23.82 -0.43
CA GLU A 241 -3.85 -23.87 -1.90
C GLU A 241 -2.53 -23.34 -2.47
N ILE A 242 -1.87 -22.40 -1.77
CA ILE A 242 -0.69 -21.69 -2.29
C ILE A 242 0.63 -22.30 -1.76
N VAL A 243 0.62 -22.96 -0.61
CA VAL A 243 1.78 -23.59 0.03
C VAL A 243 1.88 -25.06 -0.33
#